data_fe3c5851432a81de13d11b1a2368cceb
#
_entry.id   fe3c5851432a81de13d11b1a2368cceb
#
_cell.length_a   1.000
_cell.length_b   1.000
_cell.length_c   1.000
_cell.angle_alpha   90.00
_cell.angle_beta   90.00
_cell.angle_gamma   90.00
#
_symmetry.space_group_name_H-M   'P 1'
#
loop_
_entity.id
_entity.type
_entity.pdbx_description
1 polymer ?
#
loop_
_entity_poly.entity_id
_entity_poly.type
_entity_poly.pdbx_seq_one_letter_code
_entity_poly.pdbx_strand_id
1 'polypeptide(L)'
;MKILKEGCPSQDGFHMPAEYEPHKGTILIWPKRPGSWIYGAKKAREAFADVICATAESETVYLLVEAEELDHAQMIIEAVRKEKNYQKNYPVHYMEIASDDAWARDVGPTFVVNGQGQVRGIDWCFNAWGGICDGLYADWEKDDKVASSFCRKTEYDCLLYTSDAADEA
;
A
#
# COMPACT_ATOMS: atom_id res chain seq x y z
N MET A 1 6.79 0.11 17.75
CA MET A 1 7.37 0.36 16.43
C MET A 1 8.75 0.99 16.58
N LYS A 2 9.75 0.48 15.88
CA LYS A 2 11.09 1.08 15.74
C LYS A 2 11.33 1.44 14.28
N ILE A 3 11.97 2.58 14.05
CA ILE A 3 12.50 2.93 12.73
C ILE A 3 13.97 2.57 12.73
N LEU A 4 14.35 1.64 11.89
CA LEU A 4 15.72 1.16 11.71
C LEU A 4 16.30 1.87 10.48
N LYS A 5 17.50 2.38 10.58
CA LYS A 5 18.20 3.08 9.49
C LYS A 5 19.31 2.25 8.85
N GLU A 6 19.65 1.16 9.52
CA GLU A 6 20.72 0.25 9.13
C GLU A 6 20.31 -1.18 9.48
N GLY A 7 20.78 -2.15 8.72
CA GLY A 7 20.54 -3.56 8.95
C GLY A 7 20.28 -4.31 7.65
N CYS A 8 20.49 -5.61 7.71
CA CYS A 8 20.17 -6.52 6.63
C CYS A 8 19.16 -7.55 7.14
N PRO A 9 17.93 -7.58 6.60
CA PRO A 9 16.89 -8.48 7.10
C PRO A 9 17.32 -9.94 7.19
N SER A 10 18.06 -10.44 6.19
CA SER A 10 18.55 -11.83 6.19
C SER A 10 19.55 -12.13 7.30
N GLN A 11 20.41 -11.16 7.67
CA GLN A 11 21.34 -11.31 8.78
C GLN A 11 20.62 -11.28 10.14
N ASP A 12 19.47 -10.60 10.21
CA ASP A 12 18.60 -10.57 11.39
C ASP A 12 17.65 -11.78 11.46
N GLY A 13 17.78 -12.75 10.54
CA GLY A 13 16.95 -13.95 10.48
C GLY A 13 15.57 -13.75 9.87
N PHE A 14 15.33 -12.65 9.14
CA PHE A 14 14.11 -12.43 8.40
C PHE A 14 14.23 -12.94 6.95
N HIS A 15 13.09 -13.32 6.40
CA HIS A 15 12.92 -13.66 4.98
C HIS A 15 11.61 -13.09 4.44
N MET A 16 11.52 -12.92 3.14
CA MET A 16 10.28 -12.54 2.47
C MET A 16 9.42 -13.79 2.30
N PRO A 17 8.19 -13.83 2.83
CA PRO A 17 7.27 -14.94 2.61
C PRO A 17 6.82 -14.98 1.15
N ALA A 18 6.45 -16.15 0.67
CA ALA A 18 5.85 -16.29 -0.65
C ALA A 18 4.45 -15.67 -0.68
N GLU A 19 4.01 -15.17 -1.86
CA GLU A 19 2.72 -14.48 -1.99
C GLU A 19 1.51 -15.39 -1.68
N TYR A 20 1.65 -16.71 -1.80
CA TYR A 20 0.61 -17.68 -1.49
C TYR A 20 0.56 -18.11 -0.01
N GLU A 21 1.50 -17.63 0.83
CA GLU A 21 1.44 -17.92 2.26
C GLU A 21 0.31 -17.14 2.93
N PRO A 22 -0.22 -17.62 4.07
CA PRO A 22 -1.28 -16.90 4.78
C PRO A 22 -0.86 -15.47 5.13
N HIS A 23 -1.64 -14.49 4.70
CA HIS A 23 -1.43 -13.09 4.99
C HIS A 23 -2.60 -12.47 5.77
N LYS A 24 -2.36 -11.33 6.39
CA LYS A 24 -3.34 -10.65 7.25
C LYS A 24 -4.32 -9.78 6.48
N GLY A 25 -4.06 -9.53 5.22
CA GLY A 25 -4.90 -8.72 4.36
C GLY A 25 -4.13 -8.05 3.24
N THR A 26 -4.85 -7.38 2.36
CA THR A 26 -4.33 -6.69 1.17
C THR A 26 -4.33 -5.17 1.37
N ILE A 27 -3.23 -4.52 0.98
CA ILE A 27 -3.11 -3.06 0.96
C ILE A 27 -3.50 -2.54 -0.42
N LEU A 28 -4.40 -1.58 -0.46
CA LEU A 28 -4.80 -0.85 -1.67
C LEU A 28 -4.72 0.66 -1.41
N ILE A 29 -4.47 1.45 -2.47
CA ILE A 29 -4.46 2.91 -2.41
C ILE A 29 -5.59 3.45 -3.27
N TRP A 30 -6.37 4.42 -2.76
CA TRP A 30 -7.49 4.99 -3.50
C TRP A 30 -7.02 5.84 -4.69
N PRO A 31 -7.49 5.58 -5.92
CA PRO A 31 -7.02 6.28 -7.11
C PRO A 31 -7.54 7.72 -7.19
N LYS A 32 -6.64 8.68 -7.39
CA LYS A 32 -7.00 10.11 -7.45
C LYS A 32 -6.21 10.93 -8.48
N ARG A 33 -4.96 10.54 -8.83
CA ARG A 33 -4.05 11.34 -9.64
C ARG A 33 -4.61 11.60 -11.06
N PRO A 34 -4.81 12.88 -11.47
CA PRO A 34 -5.41 13.18 -12.79
C PRO A 34 -4.56 12.72 -13.97
N GLY A 35 -3.24 12.68 -13.84
CA GLY A 35 -2.32 12.24 -14.89
C GLY A 35 -2.39 10.74 -15.15
N SER A 36 -2.57 9.93 -14.11
CA SER A 36 -2.71 8.47 -14.21
C SER A 36 -4.16 8.04 -14.48
N TRP A 37 -5.12 8.74 -13.88
CA TRP A 37 -6.54 8.39 -13.92
C TRP A 37 -7.36 9.49 -14.59
N ILE A 38 -7.56 9.36 -15.90
CA ILE A 38 -8.34 10.31 -16.72
C ILE A 38 -9.81 10.42 -16.27
N TYR A 39 -10.48 11.48 -16.65
CA TYR A 39 -11.90 11.75 -16.33
C TYR A 39 -12.20 11.76 -14.83
N GLY A 40 -11.28 12.34 -14.02
CA GLY A 40 -11.43 12.47 -12.58
C GLY A 40 -11.42 11.14 -11.83
N ALA A 41 -10.72 10.15 -12.37
CA ALA A 41 -10.59 8.79 -11.81
C ALA A 41 -11.91 8.02 -11.63
N LYS A 42 -13.04 8.48 -12.16
CA LYS A 42 -14.35 7.88 -11.90
C LYS A 42 -14.40 6.39 -12.18
N LYS A 43 -13.94 5.96 -13.37
CA LYS A 43 -13.92 4.53 -13.74
C LYS A 43 -12.91 3.71 -12.94
N ALA A 44 -11.77 4.30 -12.62
CA ALA A 44 -10.79 3.68 -11.74
C ALA A 44 -11.37 3.43 -10.35
N ARG A 45 -12.04 4.43 -9.76
CA ARG A 45 -12.69 4.31 -8.44
C ARG A 45 -13.78 3.24 -8.42
N GLU A 46 -14.60 3.14 -9.46
CA GLU A 46 -15.61 2.08 -9.61
C GLU A 46 -14.92 0.69 -9.65
N ALA A 47 -13.85 0.53 -10.43
CA ALA A 47 -13.09 -0.71 -10.53
C ALA A 47 -12.35 -1.06 -9.22
N PHE A 48 -11.73 -0.09 -8.57
CA PHE A 48 -11.10 -0.31 -7.26
C PHE A 48 -12.13 -0.69 -6.19
N ALA A 49 -13.30 -0.07 -6.18
CA ALA A 49 -14.37 -0.43 -5.26
C ALA A 49 -14.83 -1.89 -5.49
N ASP A 50 -14.87 -2.34 -6.74
CA ASP A 50 -15.18 -3.71 -7.09
C ASP A 50 -14.12 -4.69 -6.55
N VAL A 51 -12.85 -4.41 -6.79
CA VAL A 51 -11.72 -5.19 -6.25
C VAL A 51 -11.75 -5.22 -4.72
N ILE A 52 -11.96 -4.06 -4.07
CA ILE A 52 -12.06 -3.96 -2.60
C ILE A 52 -13.18 -4.84 -2.07
N CYS A 53 -14.36 -4.79 -2.69
CA CYS A 53 -15.51 -5.59 -2.26
C CYS A 53 -15.26 -7.09 -2.47
N ALA A 54 -14.71 -7.49 -3.60
CA ALA A 54 -14.38 -8.88 -3.89
C ALA A 54 -13.31 -9.43 -2.93
N THR A 55 -12.26 -8.66 -2.67
CA THR A 55 -11.20 -9.03 -1.71
C THR A 55 -11.76 -9.18 -0.29
N ALA A 56 -12.67 -8.27 0.12
CA ALA A 56 -13.29 -8.31 1.44
C ALA A 56 -14.25 -9.50 1.66
N GLU A 57 -14.52 -10.30 0.66
CA GLU A 57 -15.21 -11.60 0.85
C GLU A 57 -14.27 -12.68 1.41
N SER A 58 -12.96 -12.55 1.20
CA SER A 58 -11.95 -13.56 1.56
C SER A 58 -10.92 -13.11 2.57
N GLU A 59 -10.62 -11.80 2.63
CA GLU A 59 -9.60 -11.25 3.54
C GLU A 59 -9.80 -9.76 3.86
N THR A 60 -9.10 -9.31 4.88
CA THR A 60 -9.11 -7.89 5.30
C THR A 60 -8.48 -6.99 4.23
N VAL A 61 -9.10 -5.85 3.98
CA VAL A 61 -8.53 -4.81 3.11
C VAL A 61 -8.08 -3.61 3.94
N TYR A 62 -6.86 -3.14 3.70
CA TYR A 62 -6.32 -1.89 4.22
C TYR A 62 -6.33 -0.88 3.08
N LEU A 63 -7.34 -0.01 3.05
CA LEU A 63 -7.46 1.02 2.03
C LEU A 63 -6.81 2.32 2.51
N LEU A 64 -5.72 2.70 1.83
CA LEU A 64 -5.05 3.98 2.06
C LEU A 64 -5.79 5.06 1.28
N VAL A 65 -6.20 6.10 1.97
CA VAL A 65 -7.04 7.18 1.42
C VAL A 65 -6.74 8.50 2.13
N GLU A 66 -6.75 9.61 1.42
CA GLU A 66 -6.65 10.94 2.03
C GLU A 66 -7.96 11.34 2.71
N ALA A 67 -7.88 12.17 3.75
CA ALA A 67 -9.02 12.56 4.55
C ALA A 67 -10.16 13.17 3.70
N GLU A 68 -9.80 13.97 2.69
CA GLU A 68 -10.75 14.64 1.80
C GLU A 68 -11.52 13.67 0.88
N GLU A 69 -10.95 12.49 0.61
CA GLU A 69 -11.54 11.47 -0.26
C GLU A 69 -12.30 10.38 0.52
N LEU A 70 -12.17 10.33 1.83
CA LEU A 70 -12.67 9.24 2.67
C LEU A 70 -14.17 8.99 2.49
N ASP A 71 -15.00 10.02 2.68
CA ASP A 71 -16.45 9.90 2.59
C ASP A 71 -16.89 9.47 1.18
N HIS A 72 -16.23 10.02 0.16
CA HIS A 72 -16.49 9.68 -1.23
C HIS A 72 -16.11 8.23 -1.56
N ALA A 73 -14.97 7.77 -1.07
CA ALA A 73 -14.53 6.39 -1.23
C ALA A 73 -15.51 5.40 -0.57
N GLN A 74 -15.92 5.69 0.66
CA GLN A 74 -16.92 4.88 1.39
C GLN A 74 -18.25 4.80 0.63
N MET A 75 -18.73 5.93 0.12
CA MET A 75 -19.98 5.99 -0.63
C MET A 75 -19.94 5.11 -1.90
N ILE A 76 -18.84 5.18 -2.68
CA ILE A 76 -18.68 4.39 -3.90
C ILE A 76 -18.57 2.89 -3.56
N ILE A 77 -17.77 2.51 -2.57
CA ILE A 77 -17.58 1.13 -2.15
C ILE A 77 -18.91 0.51 -1.70
N GLU A 78 -19.70 1.23 -0.88
CA GLU A 78 -20.99 0.72 -0.43
C GLU A 78 -22.03 0.67 -1.57
N ALA A 79 -21.97 1.58 -2.54
CA ALA A 79 -22.82 1.51 -3.73
C ALA A 79 -22.52 0.27 -4.56
N VAL A 80 -21.25 0.00 -4.87
CA VAL A 80 -20.80 -1.18 -5.63
C VAL A 80 -21.12 -2.46 -4.88
N ARG A 81 -20.89 -2.49 -3.56
CA ARG A 81 -21.23 -3.63 -2.70
C ARG A 81 -22.71 -4.02 -2.84
N LYS A 82 -23.60 -3.03 -2.74
CA LYS A 82 -25.05 -3.26 -2.85
C LYS A 82 -25.46 -3.68 -4.25
N GLU A 83 -24.95 -2.99 -5.28
CA GLU A 83 -25.26 -3.28 -6.68
C GLU A 83 -24.90 -4.71 -7.07
N LYS A 84 -23.70 -5.17 -6.66
CA LYS A 84 -23.17 -6.49 -7.02
C LYS A 84 -23.42 -7.57 -5.97
N ASN A 85 -24.09 -7.22 -4.87
CA ASN A 85 -24.44 -8.13 -3.77
C ASN A 85 -23.22 -8.83 -3.11
N TYR A 86 -22.08 -8.12 -2.99
CA TYR A 86 -20.93 -8.63 -2.28
C TYR A 86 -21.19 -8.79 -0.77
N GLN A 87 -20.69 -9.88 -0.22
CA GLN A 87 -20.78 -10.14 1.22
C GLN A 87 -19.68 -9.35 1.96
N LYS A 88 -19.98 -8.94 3.19
CA LYS A 88 -19.00 -8.23 4.05
C LYS A 88 -18.46 -9.23 5.10
N ASN A 89 -17.64 -10.17 4.64
CA ASN A 89 -17.08 -11.21 5.51
C ASN A 89 -15.89 -10.70 6.31
N TYR A 90 -15.08 -9.79 5.70
CA TYR A 90 -13.91 -9.20 6.30
C TYR A 90 -13.98 -7.67 6.30
N PRO A 91 -13.30 -7.00 7.24
CA PRO A 91 -13.34 -5.54 7.33
C PRO A 91 -12.55 -4.86 6.22
N VAL A 92 -13.00 -3.67 5.84
CA VAL A 92 -12.20 -2.68 5.10
C VAL A 92 -11.77 -1.61 6.10
N HIS A 93 -10.47 -1.56 6.40
CA HIS A 93 -9.86 -0.55 7.24
C HIS A 93 -9.44 0.65 6.40
N TYR A 94 -10.11 1.77 6.59
CA TYR A 94 -9.74 3.02 5.95
C TYR A 94 -8.62 3.68 6.74
N MET A 95 -7.49 3.90 6.10
CA MET A 95 -6.29 4.47 6.74
C MET A 95 -5.96 5.79 6.07
N GLU A 96 -6.01 6.88 6.83
CA GLU A 96 -5.58 8.19 6.36
C GLU A 96 -4.06 8.20 6.14
N ILE A 97 -3.65 7.89 4.92
CA ILE A 97 -2.26 7.95 4.47
C ILE A 97 -2.29 8.65 3.11
N ALA A 98 -1.56 9.76 3.03
CA ALA A 98 -1.43 10.51 1.80
C ALA A 98 -0.52 9.76 0.82
N SER A 99 -0.88 9.81 -0.46
CA SER A 99 -0.10 9.28 -1.58
C SER A 99 -0.20 10.22 -2.78
N ASP A 100 0.72 10.12 -3.71
CA ASP A 100 0.66 10.86 -4.97
C ASP A 100 -0.04 10.05 -6.06
N ASP A 101 0.06 8.70 -6.01
CA ASP A 101 -0.67 7.80 -6.91
C ASP A 101 -1.05 6.47 -6.21
N ALA A 102 -1.67 5.54 -6.94
CA ALA A 102 -2.28 4.32 -6.40
C ALA A 102 -1.45 3.04 -6.62
N TRP A 103 -0.12 3.16 -6.57
CA TRP A 103 0.84 2.07 -6.84
C TRP A 103 1.24 1.33 -5.55
N ALA A 104 0.29 0.67 -4.89
CA ALA A 104 0.49 0.04 -3.58
C ALA A 104 1.61 -1.02 -3.57
N ARG A 105 1.88 -1.70 -4.68
CA ARG A 105 2.97 -2.68 -4.83
C ARG A 105 4.33 -2.00 -4.72
N ASP A 106 4.46 -0.81 -5.29
CA ASP A 106 5.72 -0.12 -5.43
C ASP A 106 6.03 0.76 -4.22
N VAL A 107 5.03 1.44 -3.68
CA VAL A 107 5.19 2.42 -2.59
C VAL A 107 4.83 1.86 -1.21
N GLY A 108 4.18 0.71 -1.15
CA GLY A 108 3.85 0.04 0.11
C GLY A 108 5.05 -0.67 0.73
N PRO A 109 4.97 -1.03 2.02
CA PRO A 109 6.05 -1.76 2.67
C PRO A 109 6.17 -3.18 2.12
N THR A 110 7.38 -3.63 1.83
CA THR A 110 7.67 -5.05 1.66
C THR A 110 7.78 -5.69 3.05
N PHE A 111 6.92 -6.65 3.36
CA PHE A 111 6.97 -7.32 4.65
C PHE A 111 7.90 -8.53 4.63
N VAL A 112 8.70 -8.62 5.70
CA VAL A 112 9.55 -9.77 5.98
C VAL A 112 9.19 -10.36 7.33
N VAL A 113 9.35 -11.66 7.48
CA VAL A 113 9.00 -12.40 8.69
C VAL A 113 10.18 -13.24 9.16
N ASN A 114 10.22 -13.58 10.45
CA ASN A 114 11.22 -14.49 10.99
C ASN A 114 10.58 -15.71 11.65
N GLY A 115 11.41 -16.68 12.01
CA GLY A 115 10.97 -17.93 12.67
C GLY A 115 10.31 -17.74 14.04
N GLN A 116 10.31 -16.54 14.59
CA GLN A 116 9.68 -16.18 15.87
C GLN A 116 8.30 -15.51 15.66
N GLY A 117 7.84 -15.39 14.41
CA GLY A 117 6.58 -14.73 14.08
C GLY A 117 6.62 -13.20 14.13
N GLN A 118 7.82 -12.61 14.19
CA GLN A 118 7.96 -11.16 14.09
C GLN A 118 7.82 -10.73 12.62
N VAL A 119 7.20 -9.57 12.42
CA VAL A 119 6.99 -8.95 11.12
C VAL A 119 7.70 -7.60 11.09
N ARG A 120 8.40 -7.32 10.02
CA ARG A 120 9.07 -6.03 9.79
C ARG A 120 8.70 -5.52 8.40
N GLY A 121 8.36 -4.25 8.27
CA GLY A 121 8.20 -3.58 6.97
C GLY A 121 9.56 -3.08 6.47
N ILE A 122 9.80 -3.23 5.18
CA ILE A 122 10.91 -2.61 4.47
C ILE A 122 10.35 -1.44 3.68
N ASP A 123 10.91 -0.28 3.90
CA ASP A 123 10.55 0.98 3.24
C ASP A 123 11.64 1.30 2.22
N TRP A 124 11.32 1.10 0.94
CA TRP A 124 12.21 1.37 -0.17
C TRP A 124 12.14 2.83 -0.59
N CYS A 125 13.27 3.42 -0.90
CA CYS A 125 13.30 4.75 -1.53
C CYS A 125 12.56 4.73 -2.86
N PHE A 126 11.48 5.50 -2.97
CA PHE A 126 10.69 5.59 -4.19
C PHE A 126 10.95 6.91 -4.93
N ASN A 127 11.15 6.85 -6.24
CA ASN A 127 11.47 7.99 -7.08
C ASN A 127 10.66 8.05 -8.39
N ALA A 128 9.46 7.49 -8.40
CA ALA A 128 8.59 7.41 -9.57
C ALA A 128 9.25 6.76 -10.80
N TRP A 129 10.12 5.74 -10.58
CA TRP A 129 10.85 4.94 -11.59
C TRP A 129 11.81 5.72 -12.50
N GLY A 130 12.36 6.83 -12.06
CA GLY A 130 13.34 7.57 -12.88
C GLY A 130 13.70 8.93 -12.31
N GLY A 131 13.10 9.33 -11.20
CA GLY A 131 13.38 10.59 -10.54
C GLY A 131 13.07 11.80 -11.42
N ILE A 132 13.92 12.82 -11.34
CA ILE A 132 13.73 14.10 -12.05
C ILE A 132 13.90 13.96 -13.57
N CYS A 133 14.68 12.99 -14.05
CA CYS A 133 15.00 12.87 -15.47
C CYS A 133 13.95 12.11 -16.27
N ASP A 134 13.58 10.91 -15.78
CA ASP A 134 12.74 9.97 -16.53
C ASP A 134 11.57 9.43 -15.70
N GLY A 135 11.33 9.98 -14.51
CA GLY A 135 10.23 9.56 -13.64
C GLY A 135 8.86 9.78 -14.28
N LEU A 136 7.92 8.92 -13.97
CA LEU A 136 6.54 9.01 -14.46
C LEU A 136 5.86 10.32 -14.03
N TYR A 137 6.26 10.85 -12.86
CA TYR A 137 5.82 12.14 -12.32
C TYR A 137 6.91 12.76 -11.42
N ALA A 138 6.87 14.07 -11.27
CA ALA A 138 7.91 14.82 -10.59
C ALA A 138 7.70 14.98 -9.07
N ASP A 139 6.48 14.80 -8.60
CA ASP A 139 6.06 14.93 -7.20
C ASP A 139 5.72 13.55 -6.64
N TRP A 140 6.65 12.91 -5.96
CA TRP A 140 6.51 11.58 -5.36
C TRP A 140 6.79 11.52 -3.85
N GLU A 141 6.90 12.69 -3.20
CA GLU A 141 7.28 12.75 -1.79
C GLU A 141 6.26 12.14 -0.85
N LYS A 142 4.98 12.07 -1.25
CA LYS A 142 3.96 11.38 -0.46
C LYS A 142 4.09 9.87 -0.64
N ASP A 143 4.30 9.43 -1.88
CA ASP A 143 4.49 8.02 -2.22
C ASP A 143 5.70 7.43 -1.50
N ASP A 144 6.83 8.15 -1.47
CA ASP A 144 8.04 7.77 -0.73
C ASP A 144 7.84 7.61 0.79
N LYS A 145 6.73 8.11 1.34
CA LYS A 145 6.39 8.01 2.77
C LYS A 145 5.28 7.00 3.08
N VAL A 146 4.71 6.37 2.09
CA VAL A 146 3.57 5.44 2.28
C VAL A 146 3.97 4.28 3.17
N ALA A 147 5.08 3.60 2.88
CA ALA A 147 5.53 2.42 3.62
C ALA A 147 5.77 2.72 5.11
N SER A 148 6.56 3.75 5.42
CA SER A 148 6.83 4.16 6.81
C SER A 148 5.56 4.63 7.53
N SER A 149 4.64 5.31 6.83
CA SER A 149 3.37 5.74 7.39
C SER A 149 2.45 4.57 7.71
N PHE A 150 2.40 3.57 6.84
CA PHE A 150 1.65 2.34 7.07
C PHE A 150 2.22 1.58 8.29
N CYS A 151 3.53 1.35 8.32
CA CYS A 151 4.20 0.70 9.44
C CYS A 151 3.94 1.43 10.77
N ARG A 152 3.94 2.77 10.76
CA ARG A 152 3.64 3.58 11.94
C ARG A 152 2.22 3.37 12.45
N LYS A 153 1.23 3.35 11.55
CA LYS A 153 -0.18 3.17 11.92
C LYS A 153 -0.51 1.75 12.37
N THR A 154 0.25 0.77 11.90
CA THR A 154 0.09 -0.65 12.25
C THR A 154 1.08 -1.14 13.31
N GLU A 155 1.94 -0.24 13.82
CA GLU A 155 2.95 -0.51 14.84
C GLU A 155 4.01 -1.56 14.48
N TYR A 156 4.15 -1.89 13.19
CA TYR A 156 5.24 -2.72 12.72
C TYR A 156 6.58 -1.97 12.76
N ASP A 157 7.65 -2.66 13.07
CA ASP A 157 9.00 -2.12 12.90
C ASP A 157 9.25 -1.87 11.42
N CYS A 158 9.95 -0.78 11.11
CA CYS A 158 10.18 -0.34 9.74
C CYS A 158 11.69 -0.16 9.52
N LEU A 159 12.24 -0.81 8.51
CA LEU A 159 13.61 -0.61 8.06
C LEU A 159 13.59 0.30 6.84
N LEU A 160 14.23 1.46 6.97
CA LEU A 160 14.44 2.36 5.83
C LEU A 160 15.61 1.83 5.00
N TYR A 161 15.33 1.48 3.76
CA TYR A 161 16.33 0.93 2.85
C TYR A 161 16.63 1.94 1.74
N THR A 162 17.82 2.50 1.74
CA THR A 162 18.28 3.37 0.67
C THR A 162 18.69 2.53 -0.54
N SER A 163 18.31 2.95 -1.72
CA SER A 163 18.21 2.20 -2.96
C SER A 163 19.51 1.75 -3.65
N ASP A 164 20.65 1.74 -2.98
CA ASP A 164 21.90 1.27 -3.61
C ASP A 164 21.96 -0.25 -3.85
N ALA A 165 20.96 -0.99 -3.36
CA ALA A 165 20.91 -2.45 -3.52
C ALA A 165 20.40 -2.91 -4.90
N ALA A 166 19.82 -2.05 -5.71
CA ALA A 166 19.34 -2.38 -7.05
C ALA A 166 20.43 -2.30 -8.12
N ASP A 167 21.51 -1.57 -7.83
CA ASP A 167 22.64 -1.40 -8.76
C ASP A 167 23.74 -2.47 -8.59
N GLU A 168 23.64 -3.36 -7.59
CA GLU A 168 24.61 -4.41 -7.31
C GLU A 168 24.17 -5.83 -7.78
N ALA A 169 23.12 -5.93 -8.59
CA ALA A 169 22.64 -7.23 -9.08
C ALA A 169 23.01 -7.47 -10.56
#